data_dcd93e77c066d881421875f1fd8b6874
#
_entry.id   dcd93e77c066d881421875f1fd8b6874
#
_cell.length_a   1.000
_cell.length_b   1.000
_cell.length_c   1.000
_cell.angle_alpha   90.00
_cell.angle_beta   90.00
_cell.angle_gamma   90.00
#
_symmetry.space_group_name_H-M   'P 1'
#
loop_
_entity.id
_entity.type
_entity.pdbx_description
1 polymer ?
#
loop_
_entity_poly.entity_id
_entity_poly.type
_entity_poly.pdbx_seq_one_letter_code
_entity_poly.pdbx_strand_id
1 'polypeptide(L)'
;EIRPREGFGPFRLGMTEEEAEETCRRLGLPQAPQSFYLEYRDGRLSRIGLNADEDIRILYRGLELTRTHAEDVVAALSRESGLVCDCVDSELADTYDFPELGVELWRERVYHPKLLDRPEFQQLIAALPENLAYEQSHGWYFAQIWVQTDDFRTEFPLEPGRAPYDGGPWRSASPRGPVTPEQMARVAPKYGLEPPAGPGGEERA
;
A
#
# COMPACT_ATOMS: atom_id res chain seq x y z
N GLU A 1 3.29 16.40 5.93
CA GLU A 1 4.65 16.22 5.38
C GLU A 1 5.34 15.04 6.04
N ILE A 2 6.06 14.24 5.24
CA ILE A 2 6.90 13.15 5.71
C ILE A 2 8.19 13.72 6.30
N ARG A 3 8.59 13.17 7.43
CA ARG A 3 9.93 13.31 8.00
C ARG A 3 10.58 11.93 8.01
N PRO A 4 11.53 11.68 7.11
CA PRO A 4 12.23 10.42 7.01
C PRO A 4 12.72 9.92 8.36
N ARG A 5 12.48 8.63 8.67
CA ARG A 5 12.89 7.96 9.92
C ARG A 5 12.35 8.58 11.22
N GLU A 6 11.56 9.64 11.14
CA GLU A 6 11.00 10.33 12.29
C GLU A 6 9.49 10.18 12.42
N GLY A 7 8.76 10.25 11.28
CA GLY A 7 7.32 10.15 11.31
C GLY A 7 6.59 10.88 10.19
N PHE A 8 5.28 11.01 10.37
CA PHE A 8 4.38 11.58 9.39
C PHE A 8 3.36 12.51 10.06
N GLY A 9 3.23 13.73 9.54
CA GLY A 9 2.30 14.72 10.10
C GLY A 9 2.51 14.93 11.61
N PRO A 10 1.50 14.72 12.46
CA PRO A 10 1.62 14.87 13.89
C PRO A 10 2.23 13.65 14.59
N PHE A 11 2.25 12.49 13.93
CA PHE A 11 2.73 11.24 14.51
C PHE A 11 4.24 11.08 14.32
N ARG A 12 4.89 10.52 15.34
CA ARG A 12 6.33 10.22 15.33
C ARG A 12 6.57 8.77 15.67
N LEU A 13 7.53 8.17 14.99
CA LEU A 13 8.03 6.85 15.37
C LEU A 13 8.54 6.87 16.81
N GLY A 14 8.33 5.80 17.54
CA GLY A 14 8.67 5.67 18.96
C GLY A 14 7.62 6.20 19.95
N MET A 15 6.55 6.86 19.50
CA MET A 15 5.42 7.23 20.37
C MET A 15 4.76 5.97 20.95
N THR A 16 4.27 6.08 22.19
CA THR A 16 3.35 5.10 22.75
C THR A 16 1.95 5.30 22.17
N GLU A 17 1.08 4.32 22.37
CA GLU A 17 -0.32 4.45 21.98
C GLU A 17 -1.01 5.61 22.68
N GLU A 18 -0.75 5.80 23.97
CA GLU A 18 -1.26 6.91 24.77
C GLU A 18 -0.81 8.28 24.23
N GLU A 19 0.47 8.40 23.82
CA GLU A 19 0.99 9.63 23.22
C GLU A 19 0.35 9.92 21.85
N ALA A 20 0.06 8.89 21.07
CA ALA A 20 -0.64 9.04 19.80
C ALA A 20 -2.12 9.44 19.99
N GLU A 21 -2.82 8.85 20.96
CA GLU A 21 -4.17 9.24 21.35
C GLU A 21 -4.24 10.69 21.87
N GLU A 22 -3.28 11.08 22.72
CA GLU A 22 -3.18 12.46 23.20
C GLU A 22 -2.95 13.44 22.03
N THR A 23 -2.15 13.02 21.06
CA THR A 23 -1.92 13.80 19.84
C THR A 23 -3.22 13.99 19.06
N CYS A 24 -4.04 12.94 18.91
CA CYS A 24 -5.37 13.03 18.30
C CYS A 24 -6.28 13.99 19.09
N ARG A 25 -6.35 13.85 20.41
CA ARG A 25 -7.18 14.72 21.28
C ARG A 25 -6.78 16.20 21.14
N ARG A 26 -5.50 16.50 21.13
CA ARG A 26 -4.99 17.86 20.97
C ARG A 26 -5.36 18.47 19.60
N LEU A 27 -5.52 17.64 18.58
CA LEU A 27 -5.96 18.05 17.25
C LEU A 27 -7.50 18.09 17.11
N GLY A 28 -8.25 17.80 18.17
CA GLY A 28 -9.70 17.72 18.14
C GLY A 28 -10.25 16.49 17.40
N LEU A 29 -9.43 15.47 17.23
CA LEU A 29 -9.80 14.23 16.60
C LEU A 29 -10.17 13.18 17.66
N PRO A 30 -11.29 12.45 17.52
CA PRO A 30 -11.68 11.40 18.47
C PRO A 30 -10.69 10.22 18.46
N GLN A 31 -10.06 9.98 17.31
CA GLN A 31 -9.06 8.94 17.07
C GLN A 31 -8.20 9.34 15.86
N ALA A 32 -7.19 8.55 15.53
CA ALA A 32 -6.45 8.73 14.28
C ALA A 32 -7.42 8.65 13.08
N PRO A 33 -7.30 9.55 12.09
CA PRO A 33 -8.13 9.50 10.89
C PRO A 33 -8.02 8.11 10.24
N GLN A 34 -9.10 7.63 9.63
CA GLN A 34 -9.15 6.29 9.01
C GLN A 34 -8.13 6.07 7.90
N SER A 35 -7.63 7.16 7.31
CA SER A 35 -6.55 7.13 6.33
C SER A 35 -5.18 6.83 6.93
N PHE A 36 -5.02 6.95 8.26
CA PHE A 36 -3.78 6.63 8.96
C PHE A 36 -3.79 5.22 9.52
N TYR A 37 -2.68 4.53 9.35
CA TYR A 37 -2.37 3.24 9.95
C TYR A 37 -1.21 3.43 10.92
N LEU A 38 -1.43 3.09 12.19
CA LEU A 38 -0.43 3.18 13.25
C LEU A 38 -0.13 1.76 13.73
N GLU A 39 1.08 1.29 13.47
CA GLU A 39 1.51 -0.06 13.86
C GLU A 39 2.53 0.03 14.98
N TYR A 40 2.25 -0.65 16.10
CA TYR A 40 3.05 -0.62 17.31
C TYR A 40 3.82 -1.93 17.50
N ARG A 41 5.06 -1.80 18.00
CA ARG A 41 5.91 -2.90 18.42
C ARG A 41 6.48 -2.58 19.79
N ASP A 42 6.41 -3.55 20.70
CA ASP A 42 6.85 -3.36 22.08
C ASP A 42 6.30 -2.09 22.73
N GLY A 43 5.03 -1.76 22.42
CA GLY A 43 4.35 -0.57 22.89
C GLY A 43 4.84 0.75 22.27
N ARG A 44 5.63 0.70 21.19
CA ARG A 44 6.15 1.85 20.46
C ARG A 44 5.70 1.85 19.00
N LEU A 45 5.35 3.03 18.49
CA LEU A 45 4.95 3.23 17.10
C LEU A 45 6.15 2.97 16.18
N SER A 46 6.08 1.89 15.41
CA SER A 46 7.17 1.42 14.56
C SER A 46 6.94 1.70 13.09
N ARG A 47 5.66 1.88 12.71
CA ARG A 47 5.29 2.14 11.32
C ARG A 47 4.06 3.03 11.26
N ILE A 48 4.11 4.01 10.36
CA ILE A 48 3.01 4.95 10.11
C ILE A 48 2.68 4.88 8.63
N GLY A 49 1.47 4.43 8.31
CA GLY A 49 0.96 4.38 6.94
C GLY A 49 -0.09 5.43 6.68
N LEU A 50 -0.18 5.85 5.45
CA LEU A 50 -1.21 6.75 4.97
C LEU A 50 -1.67 6.35 3.58
N ASN A 51 -2.97 6.17 3.41
CA ASN A 51 -3.57 5.99 2.09
C ASN A 51 -3.64 7.31 1.33
N ALA A 52 -3.50 7.23 0.02
CA ALA A 52 -3.89 8.32 -0.87
C ALA A 52 -5.37 8.65 -0.66
N ASP A 53 -5.66 9.94 -0.54
CA ASP A 53 -6.98 10.48 -0.29
C ASP A 53 -7.11 11.79 -1.09
N GLU A 54 -8.32 12.10 -1.58
CA GLU A 54 -8.55 13.33 -2.35
C GLU A 54 -8.30 14.58 -1.53
N ASP A 55 -8.53 14.52 -0.23
CA ASP A 55 -8.40 15.65 0.69
C ASP A 55 -7.02 15.75 1.35
N ILE A 56 -6.18 14.70 1.22
CA ILE A 56 -4.89 14.63 1.90
C ILE A 56 -3.74 14.71 0.89
N ARG A 57 -2.86 15.69 1.09
CA ARG A 57 -1.61 15.82 0.33
C ARG A 57 -0.44 15.22 1.13
N ILE A 58 0.21 14.24 0.53
CA ILE A 58 1.38 13.59 1.12
C ILE A 58 2.63 14.18 0.51
N LEU A 59 3.33 14.99 1.29
CA LEU A 59 4.47 15.77 0.83
C LEU A 59 5.78 15.23 1.40
N TYR A 60 6.80 15.14 0.55
CA TYR A 60 8.20 14.98 0.92
C TYR A 60 9.02 16.08 0.25
N ARG A 61 9.57 17.02 1.03
CA ARG A 61 10.34 18.18 0.52
C ARG A 61 9.63 18.93 -0.62
N GLY A 62 8.32 19.09 -0.50
CA GLY A 62 7.50 19.77 -1.48
C GLY A 62 7.04 18.90 -2.67
N LEU A 63 7.60 17.69 -2.85
CA LEU A 63 7.12 16.72 -3.82
C LEU A 63 5.87 16.02 -3.29
N GLU A 64 4.81 16.01 -4.05
CA GLU A 64 3.58 15.31 -3.69
C GLU A 64 3.62 13.86 -4.16
N LEU A 65 3.70 12.93 -3.19
CA LEU A 65 4.04 11.53 -3.48
C LEU A 65 2.89 10.74 -4.13
N THR A 66 1.65 11.09 -3.83
CA THR A 66 0.46 10.33 -4.29
C THR A 66 -0.20 10.94 -5.54
N ARG A 67 0.27 12.09 -6.01
CA ARG A 67 -0.23 12.76 -7.23
C ARG A 67 0.86 13.07 -8.26
N THR A 68 2.08 12.66 -7.98
CA THR A 68 3.19 12.64 -8.93
C THR A 68 3.32 11.23 -9.48
N HIS A 69 3.64 11.06 -10.76
CA HIS A 69 3.84 9.76 -11.37
C HIS A 69 4.86 8.95 -10.57
N ALA A 70 4.60 7.67 -10.39
CA ALA A 70 5.42 6.79 -9.55
C ALA A 70 6.89 6.79 -9.96
N GLU A 71 7.19 6.81 -11.25
CA GLU A 71 8.55 6.85 -11.78
C GLU A 71 9.29 8.12 -11.37
N ASP A 72 8.63 9.28 -11.41
CA ASP A 72 9.22 10.56 -10.98
C ASP A 72 9.46 10.58 -9.48
N VAL A 73 8.55 10.01 -8.69
CA VAL A 73 8.72 9.87 -7.23
C VAL A 73 9.89 8.94 -6.92
N VAL A 74 9.95 7.76 -7.56
CA VAL A 74 11.04 6.80 -7.39
C VAL A 74 12.37 7.45 -7.76
N ALA A 75 12.45 8.14 -8.90
CA ALA A 75 13.65 8.84 -9.33
C ALA A 75 14.08 9.94 -8.36
N ALA A 76 13.12 10.64 -7.73
CA ALA A 76 13.42 11.69 -6.76
C ALA A 76 13.98 11.10 -5.45
N LEU A 77 13.34 10.05 -4.89
CA LEU A 77 13.77 9.43 -3.64
C LEU A 77 15.09 8.66 -3.80
N SER A 78 15.30 8.02 -4.95
CA SER A 78 16.55 7.29 -5.26
C SER A 78 17.81 8.17 -5.33
N ARG A 79 17.66 9.49 -5.32
CA ARG A 79 18.82 10.41 -5.21
C ARG A 79 19.35 10.49 -3.78
N GLU A 80 18.54 10.10 -2.81
CA GLU A 80 18.83 10.23 -1.37
C GLU A 80 18.89 8.88 -0.65
N SER A 81 18.46 7.82 -1.30
CA SER A 81 18.39 6.47 -0.73
C SER A 81 18.67 5.41 -1.78
N GLY A 82 19.22 4.29 -1.36
CA GLY A 82 19.15 3.06 -2.13
C GLY A 82 17.68 2.68 -2.37
N LEU A 83 17.47 1.83 -3.36
CA LEU A 83 16.15 1.33 -3.73
C LEU A 83 16.13 -0.19 -3.60
N VAL A 84 15.15 -0.69 -2.86
CA VAL A 84 14.72 -2.10 -2.87
C VAL A 84 13.30 -2.15 -3.39
N CYS A 85 12.97 -3.07 -4.27
CA CYS A 85 11.62 -3.24 -4.77
C CYS A 85 11.26 -4.72 -4.92
N ASP A 86 9.97 -5.02 -4.94
CA ASP A 86 9.46 -6.39 -4.98
C ASP A 86 9.58 -7.07 -6.35
N CYS A 87 9.92 -6.35 -7.41
CA CYS A 87 10.00 -6.86 -8.77
C CYS A 87 11.44 -6.78 -9.32
N VAL A 88 11.83 -7.74 -10.16
CA VAL A 88 13.12 -7.76 -10.87
C VAL A 88 13.26 -6.59 -11.87
N ASP A 89 12.15 -6.11 -12.42
CA ASP A 89 12.07 -4.88 -13.18
C ASP A 89 11.46 -3.79 -12.29
N SER A 90 12.30 -2.87 -11.83
CA SER A 90 11.89 -1.84 -10.87
C SER A 90 10.78 -0.92 -11.40
N GLU A 91 10.63 -0.77 -12.71
CA GLU A 91 9.53 0.01 -13.29
C GLU A 91 8.17 -0.71 -13.16
N LEU A 92 8.20 -2.03 -12.94
CA LEU A 92 7.02 -2.88 -12.81
C LEU A 92 6.78 -3.36 -11.38
N ALA A 93 7.44 -2.78 -10.40
CA ALA A 93 7.22 -3.10 -9.00
C ALA A 93 5.91 -2.48 -8.46
N ASP A 94 5.29 -3.14 -7.50
CA ASP A 94 4.16 -2.61 -6.72
C ASP A 94 4.66 -1.90 -5.47
N THR A 95 5.73 -2.41 -4.86
CA THR A 95 6.30 -1.92 -3.60
C THR A 95 7.74 -1.48 -3.78
N TYR A 96 8.04 -0.33 -3.21
CA TYR A 96 9.36 0.31 -3.23
C TYR A 96 9.77 0.71 -1.83
N ASP A 97 10.88 0.19 -1.33
CA ASP A 97 11.48 0.57 -0.06
C ASP A 97 12.74 1.43 -0.28
N PHE A 98 12.82 2.51 0.48
CA PHE A 98 13.94 3.46 0.50
C PHE A 98 14.60 3.41 1.88
N PRO A 99 15.57 2.51 2.08
CA PRO A 99 16.11 2.16 3.39
C PRO A 99 16.65 3.34 4.17
N GLU A 100 17.43 4.23 3.55
CA GLU A 100 18.05 5.36 4.24
C GLU A 100 17.03 6.42 4.66
N LEU A 101 15.88 6.46 3.99
CA LEU A 101 14.76 7.33 4.35
C LEU A 101 13.78 6.69 5.32
N GLY A 102 13.80 5.36 5.45
CA GLY A 102 12.77 4.62 6.19
C GLY A 102 11.38 4.83 5.59
N VAL A 103 11.29 4.93 4.26
CA VAL A 103 10.06 5.19 3.52
C VAL A 103 9.77 4.02 2.61
N GLU A 104 8.54 3.51 2.65
CA GLU A 104 8.04 2.53 1.72
C GLU A 104 6.84 3.09 0.97
N LEU A 105 6.79 2.85 -0.32
CA LEU A 105 5.72 3.28 -1.22
C LEU A 105 5.05 2.06 -1.83
N TRP A 106 3.73 2.09 -1.91
CA TRP A 106 2.96 1.02 -2.51
C TRP A 106 1.92 1.57 -3.49
N ARG A 107 1.76 0.88 -4.63
CA ARG A 107 0.68 1.11 -5.58
C ARG A 107 -0.14 -0.14 -5.77
N GLU A 108 -1.44 0.00 -5.88
CA GLU A 108 -2.37 -1.12 -5.98
C GLU A 108 -2.16 -1.93 -7.27
N ARG A 109 -1.79 -1.23 -8.34
CA ARG A 109 -1.54 -1.82 -9.66
C ARG A 109 -0.42 -1.09 -10.37
N VAL A 110 0.28 -1.82 -11.22
CA VAL A 110 1.24 -1.23 -12.15
C VAL A 110 0.55 -1.02 -13.48
N TYR A 111 0.46 0.23 -13.91
CA TYR A 111 0.11 0.56 -15.28
C TYR A 111 1.33 1.17 -15.95
N HIS A 112 1.98 0.41 -16.82
CA HIS A 112 3.23 0.82 -17.45
C HIS A 112 3.20 0.46 -18.94
N PRO A 113 3.75 1.30 -19.85
CA PRO A 113 3.78 1.01 -21.29
C PRO A 113 4.37 -0.36 -21.65
N LYS A 114 5.37 -0.83 -20.89
CA LYS A 114 5.97 -2.18 -21.06
C LYS A 114 4.98 -3.33 -20.91
N LEU A 115 3.84 -3.11 -20.25
CA LEU A 115 2.81 -4.13 -20.03
C LEU A 115 1.75 -4.14 -21.13
N LEU A 116 1.58 -3.03 -21.87
CA LEU A 116 0.49 -2.86 -22.83
C LEU A 116 0.52 -3.88 -23.96
N ASP A 117 1.71 -4.33 -24.36
CA ASP A 117 1.89 -5.33 -25.43
C ASP A 117 1.87 -6.77 -24.90
N ARG A 118 1.69 -6.99 -23.60
CA ARG A 118 1.62 -8.34 -23.01
C ARG A 118 0.20 -8.88 -23.09
N PRO A 119 -0.01 -10.07 -23.73
CA PRO A 119 -1.35 -10.64 -23.87
C PRO A 119 -2.08 -10.85 -22.55
N GLU A 120 -1.35 -11.24 -21.50
CA GLU A 120 -1.89 -11.48 -20.16
C GLU A 120 -2.43 -10.18 -19.55
N PHE A 121 -1.71 -9.09 -19.74
CA PHE A 121 -2.12 -7.76 -19.28
C PHE A 121 -3.33 -7.25 -20.07
N GLN A 122 -3.35 -7.47 -21.40
CA GLN A 122 -4.50 -7.12 -22.24
C GLN A 122 -5.76 -7.91 -21.84
N GLN A 123 -5.62 -9.20 -21.52
CA GLN A 123 -6.73 -10.01 -21.02
C GLN A 123 -7.25 -9.51 -19.68
N LEU A 124 -6.34 -9.14 -18.77
CA LEU A 124 -6.72 -8.55 -17.50
C LEU A 124 -7.51 -7.26 -17.71
N ILE A 125 -6.98 -6.34 -18.50
CA ILE A 125 -7.62 -5.05 -18.80
C ILE A 125 -8.99 -5.28 -19.46
N ALA A 126 -9.11 -6.22 -20.38
CA ALA A 126 -10.37 -6.55 -21.06
C ALA A 126 -11.41 -7.18 -20.11
N ALA A 127 -10.97 -7.81 -19.03
CA ALA A 127 -11.85 -8.41 -18.03
C ALA A 127 -12.31 -7.40 -16.96
N LEU A 128 -11.68 -6.22 -16.88
CA LEU A 128 -12.09 -5.16 -15.96
C LEU A 128 -13.37 -4.50 -16.47
N PRO A 129 -14.40 -4.34 -15.63
CA PRO A 129 -15.60 -3.63 -16.02
C PRO A 129 -15.32 -2.14 -16.24
N GLU A 130 -16.29 -1.41 -16.71
CA GLU A 130 -16.35 -0.03 -17.22
C GLU A 130 -15.45 1.06 -16.58
N ASN A 131 -14.66 0.73 -15.56
CA ASN A 131 -13.78 1.67 -14.83
C ASN A 131 -12.32 1.69 -15.32
N LEU A 132 -12.06 1.27 -16.55
CA LEU A 132 -10.69 1.22 -17.09
C LEU A 132 -9.94 2.55 -16.95
N ALA A 133 -10.62 3.66 -17.17
CA ALA A 133 -10.03 5.00 -17.01
C ALA A 133 -9.64 5.30 -15.56
N TYR A 134 -10.44 4.85 -14.59
CA TYR A 134 -10.14 4.97 -13.17
C TYR A 134 -8.91 4.13 -12.80
N GLU A 135 -8.90 2.87 -13.17
CA GLU A 135 -7.78 1.96 -12.92
C GLU A 135 -6.48 2.42 -13.58
N GLN A 136 -6.56 2.91 -14.81
CA GLN A 136 -5.42 3.50 -15.51
C GLN A 136 -4.86 4.70 -14.76
N SER A 137 -5.72 5.59 -14.27
CA SER A 137 -5.28 6.77 -13.53
C SER A 137 -4.63 6.41 -12.18
N HIS A 138 -5.13 5.37 -11.50
CA HIS A 138 -4.58 4.94 -10.20
C HIS A 138 -3.31 4.09 -10.34
N GLY A 139 -3.16 3.32 -11.41
CA GLY A 139 -1.95 2.53 -11.66
C GLY A 139 -0.68 3.35 -11.87
N TRP A 140 -0.80 4.64 -12.18
CA TRP A 140 0.32 5.56 -12.35
C TRP A 140 0.84 6.18 -11.06
N TYR A 141 0.08 6.08 -9.95
CA TYR A 141 0.35 6.78 -8.70
C TYR A 141 0.47 5.81 -7.53
N PHE A 142 1.18 6.23 -6.51
CA PHE A 142 1.21 5.49 -5.26
C PHE A 142 -0.12 5.64 -4.51
N ALA A 143 -0.64 4.51 -4.04
CA ALA A 143 -1.88 4.44 -3.26
C ALA A 143 -1.61 4.53 -1.75
N GLN A 144 -0.41 4.14 -1.31
CA GLN A 144 -0.08 4.11 0.11
C GLN A 144 1.39 4.45 0.34
N ILE A 145 1.64 5.22 1.38
CA ILE A 145 2.97 5.65 1.80
C ILE A 145 3.17 5.24 3.25
N TRP A 146 4.33 4.69 3.54
CA TRP A 146 4.72 4.29 4.89
C TRP A 146 6.02 4.97 5.32
N VAL A 147 6.08 5.30 6.61
CA VAL A 147 7.33 5.66 7.30
C VAL A 147 7.55 4.66 8.40
N GLN A 148 8.73 4.06 8.46
CA GLN A 148 8.98 2.91 9.32
C GLN A 148 10.38 2.93 9.96
N THR A 149 10.51 2.22 11.09
CA THR A 149 11.79 2.01 11.76
C THR A 149 12.63 0.96 11.04
N ASP A 150 13.95 0.95 11.30
CA ASP A 150 14.85 -0.08 10.77
C ASP A 150 14.53 -1.46 11.33
N ASP A 151 14.12 -1.54 12.60
CA ASP A 151 13.74 -2.80 13.23
C ASP A 151 12.53 -3.42 12.54
N PHE A 152 11.50 -2.60 12.25
CA PHE A 152 10.33 -3.07 11.51
C PHE A 152 10.73 -3.62 10.15
N ARG A 153 11.53 -2.88 9.39
CA ARG A 153 11.98 -3.28 8.06
C ARG A 153 12.85 -4.54 8.08
N THR A 154 13.68 -4.72 9.11
CA THR A 154 14.53 -5.90 9.26
C THR A 154 13.72 -7.15 9.58
N GLU A 155 12.65 -7.02 10.36
CA GLU A 155 11.77 -8.14 10.70
C GLU A 155 10.83 -8.52 9.54
N PHE A 156 10.44 -7.53 8.73
CA PHE A 156 9.58 -7.71 7.55
C PHE A 156 10.27 -7.15 6.30
N PRO A 157 11.35 -7.81 5.86
CA PRO A 157 12.07 -7.34 4.67
C PRO A 157 11.19 -7.48 3.44
N LEU A 158 11.26 -6.49 2.57
CA LEU A 158 10.68 -6.59 1.25
C LEU A 158 11.41 -7.69 0.48
N GLU A 159 10.67 -8.70 0.00
CA GLU A 159 11.24 -9.78 -0.80
C GLU A 159 11.44 -9.31 -2.24
N PRO A 160 12.69 -9.10 -2.68
CA PRO A 160 12.96 -8.72 -4.05
C PRO A 160 12.83 -9.93 -4.99
N GLY A 161 12.54 -9.67 -6.24
CA GLY A 161 12.71 -10.66 -7.29
C GLY A 161 11.45 -11.34 -7.79
N ARG A 162 10.27 -10.82 -7.47
CA ARG A 162 9.04 -11.23 -8.13
C ARG A 162 9.16 -10.99 -9.65
N ALA A 163 8.83 -12.01 -10.46
CA ALA A 163 8.74 -11.82 -11.89
C ALA A 163 7.64 -10.79 -12.22
N PRO A 164 7.87 -9.88 -13.19
CA PRO A 164 6.86 -8.94 -13.59
C PRO A 164 5.70 -9.74 -14.17
N TYR A 165 4.55 -9.61 -13.54
CA TYR A 165 3.28 -10.18 -13.91
C TYR A 165 3.33 -11.63 -14.43
N ASP A 166 3.19 -12.58 -13.52
CA ASP A 166 3.25 -14.02 -13.82
C ASP A 166 1.88 -14.62 -14.24
N GLY A 167 0.86 -13.77 -14.49
CA GLY A 167 -0.48 -14.22 -14.87
C GLY A 167 -1.26 -14.92 -13.76
N GLY A 168 -0.70 -15.00 -12.56
CA GLY A 168 -1.39 -15.56 -11.39
C GLY A 168 -2.58 -14.68 -10.96
N PRO A 169 -3.58 -15.27 -10.28
CA PRO A 169 -4.65 -14.49 -9.69
C PRO A 169 -4.03 -13.44 -8.76
N TRP A 170 -4.55 -12.22 -8.79
CA TRP A 170 -4.16 -11.10 -7.95
C TRP A 170 -3.85 -11.59 -6.53
N ARG A 171 -2.59 -11.70 -6.21
CA ARG A 171 -2.18 -11.80 -4.83
C ARG A 171 -2.09 -10.36 -4.36
N SER A 172 -3.12 -9.90 -3.67
CA SER A 172 -2.96 -8.72 -2.87
C SER A 172 -1.71 -8.95 -2.03
N ALA A 173 -0.71 -8.12 -2.18
CA ALA A 173 0.51 -8.15 -1.38
C ALA A 173 0.23 -7.65 0.05
N SER A 174 -0.90 -8.05 0.59
CA SER A 174 -1.16 -7.94 2.02
C SER A 174 -0.31 -9.03 2.69
N PRO A 175 0.52 -8.72 3.68
CA PRO A 175 1.24 -9.71 4.48
C PRO A 175 0.32 -10.68 5.23
N ARG A 176 -0.97 -10.48 5.15
CA ARG A 176 -2.01 -11.40 5.60
C ARG A 176 -2.44 -12.25 4.42
N GLY A 177 -1.86 -13.36 4.14
CA GLY A 177 -2.19 -14.32 3.09
C GLY A 177 -3.60 -14.20 2.43
N PRO A 178 -3.97 -14.99 1.45
CA PRO A 178 -5.23 -14.85 0.75
C PRO A 178 -6.38 -14.86 1.76
N VAL A 179 -7.27 -13.88 1.64
CA VAL A 179 -8.47 -13.77 2.47
C VAL A 179 -9.21 -15.11 2.38
N THR A 180 -9.33 -15.80 3.52
CA THR A 180 -10.03 -17.09 3.55
C THR A 180 -11.53 -16.89 3.29
N PRO A 181 -12.24 -17.91 2.76
CA PRO A 181 -13.70 -17.84 2.61
C PRO A 181 -14.43 -17.45 3.91
N GLU A 182 -13.90 -17.86 5.05
CA GLU A 182 -14.44 -17.50 6.37
C GLU A 182 -14.22 -16.01 6.69
N GLN A 183 -13.08 -15.45 6.34
CA GLN A 183 -12.80 -14.02 6.46
C GLN A 183 -13.69 -13.21 5.53
N MET A 184 -13.90 -13.68 4.30
CA MET A 184 -14.83 -13.05 3.35
C MET A 184 -16.26 -13.11 3.86
N ALA A 185 -16.72 -14.25 4.42
CA ALA A 185 -18.07 -14.38 4.97
C ALA A 185 -18.33 -13.41 6.15
N ARG A 186 -17.28 -13.06 6.92
CA ARG A 186 -17.39 -12.06 8.01
C ARG A 186 -17.42 -10.62 7.52
N VAL A 187 -16.76 -10.34 6.40
CA VAL A 187 -16.57 -8.98 5.88
C VAL A 187 -17.65 -8.62 4.85
N ALA A 188 -18.06 -9.58 4.00
CA ALA A 188 -19.01 -9.37 2.93
C ALA A 188 -20.32 -8.64 3.36
N PRO A 189 -20.98 -9.01 4.48
CA PRO A 189 -22.20 -8.32 4.91
C PRO A 189 -21.98 -6.83 5.25
N LYS A 190 -20.77 -6.48 5.68
CA LYS A 190 -20.41 -5.09 6.05
C LYS A 190 -20.37 -4.15 4.85
N TYR A 191 -20.18 -4.72 3.65
CA TYR A 191 -20.09 -4.01 2.38
C TYR A 191 -21.25 -4.31 1.44
N GLY A 192 -22.34 -4.98 1.93
CA GLY A 192 -23.49 -5.33 1.11
C GLY A 192 -23.20 -6.40 0.04
N LEU A 193 -22.14 -7.17 0.22
CA LEU A 193 -21.76 -8.26 -0.67
C LEU A 193 -22.35 -9.58 -0.18
N GLU A 194 -22.77 -10.43 -1.12
CA GLU A 194 -23.18 -11.80 -0.77
C GLU A 194 -21.91 -12.62 -0.39
N PRO A 195 -21.95 -13.37 0.72
CA PRO A 195 -20.84 -14.24 1.07
C PRO A 195 -20.67 -15.33 0.00
N PRO A 196 -19.42 -15.73 -0.32
CA PRO A 196 -19.20 -16.82 -1.27
C PRO A 196 -19.91 -18.08 -0.80
N ALA A 197 -20.59 -18.76 -1.71
CA ALA A 197 -21.26 -20.04 -1.41
C ALA A 197 -20.21 -21.00 -0.82
N GLY A 198 -20.47 -21.49 0.39
CA GLY A 198 -19.60 -22.44 1.06
C GLY A 198 -19.39 -23.70 0.20
N PRO A 199 -18.25 -24.40 0.34
CA PRO A 199 -18.03 -25.68 -0.32
C PRO A 199 -18.97 -26.72 0.29
N GLY A 200 -20.15 -26.90 -0.29
CA GLY A 200 -21.11 -27.86 0.27
C GLY A 200 -22.53 -27.71 -0.26
N GLY A 201 -22.70 -27.52 -1.54
CA GLY A 201 -24.01 -27.54 -2.18
C GLY A 201 -24.04 -28.50 -3.38
N GLU A 202 -23.44 -29.69 -3.23
CA GLU A 202 -23.72 -30.77 -4.18
C GLU A 202 -24.86 -31.66 -3.66
N GLU A 203 -25.91 -31.66 -4.44
CA GLU A 203 -26.88 -32.71 -4.71
C GLU A 203 -27.44 -33.53 -3.55
N ARG A 204 -28.70 -33.30 -3.24
CA ARG A 204 -29.63 -34.41 -3.05
C ARG A 204 -30.74 -34.30 -4.09
N ALA A 205 -30.58 -35.12 -5.12
CA ALA A 205 -31.70 -35.55 -5.97
C ALA A 205 -32.65 -36.41 -5.18
#